data_4102ffa29e8ddb733fb79030491091f2
#
_entry.id   4102ffa29e8ddb733fb79030491091f2
#
_cell.length_a   1.000
_cell.length_b   1.000
_cell.length_c   1.000
_cell.angle_alpha   90.00
_cell.angle_beta   90.00
_cell.angle_gamma   90.00
#
_symmetry.space_group_name_H-M   'P 1'
#
loop_
_entity.id
_entity.type
_entity.pdbx_description
1 polymer ?
#
loop_
_entity_poly.entity_id
_entity_poly.type
_entity_poly.pdbx_seq_one_letter_code
_entity_poly.pdbx_strand_id
1 'polypeptide(L)'
;SQIAKKHNIVFHTDAAQSLGKIEADVTKLGVDLLSIAGHKLYAPKGIGALYIKRGIKLEKLMHGAYHEQNLRAGTENVLEIVGLGKAAEIAKRDLESNQKHLTLVRDKLHTTLDNKLESTKLNGHAKQRLPNTLNISFQNIEANTLLAELKEIAASAGAACHAEQVDVSSVLEAMKVPLEYAMGAIRFSVGRNTSEADIEIAAEQIIKAVQKLSSNTSSPTIDTGEIKLTQFTHGLGCACKIRPQHLERILKDLKPSNHPDILIGNSTSDDAAAYRINDETAIIQTVDFFTPIVDDPYQFGAIAAANAISDIYAMGAKPLFALNIVGFPDKRLPEQVLSQILKGAEDKATEAGISILGGHTVEDPEPKFGMVVTGTCHPDKIWTNSGAKVGDVLILTKAIG
;
A
#
# COMPACT_ATOMS: atom_id res chain seq x y z
N SER A 1 -25.25 22.55 9.87
CA SER A 1 -25.08 23.78 10.67
C SER A 1 -26.21 23.99 11.69
N GLN A 2 -27.50 23.67 11.37
CA GLN A 2 -28.64 23.92 12.28
C GLN A 2 -28.48 23.23 13.65
N ILE A 3 -28.07 21.95 13.66
CA ILE A 3 -27.83 21.20 14.90
C ILE A 3 -26.72 21.85 15.72
N ALA A 4 -25.60 22.18 15.10
CA ALA A 4 -24.46 22.82 15.77
C ALA A 4 -24.87 24.16 16.39
N LYS A 5 -25.63 24.97 15.65
CA LYS A 5 -26.16 26.25 16.16
C LYS A 5 -27.09 26.06 17.36
N LYS A 6 -27.98 25.04 17.32
CA LYS A 6 -28.88 24.71 18.43
C LYS A 6 -28.14 24.41 19.73
N HIS A 7 -26.96 23.81 19.63
CA HIS A 7 -26.13 23.42 20.76
C HIS A 7 -24.94 24.37 21.02
N ASN A 8 -24.88 25.51 20.32
CA ASN A 8 -23.80 26.49 20.42
C ASN A 8 -22.40 25.88 20.20
N ILE A 9 -22.31 24.97 19.22
CA ILE A 9 -21.06 24.27 18.84
C ILE A 9 -20.50 24.93 17.58
N VAL A 10 -19.19 25.22 17.57
CA VAL A 10 -18.47 25.71 16.38
C VAL A 10 -18.51 24.62 15.30
N PHE A 11 -18.93 25.02 14.11
CA PHE A 11 -19.11 24.08 12.99
C PHE A 11 -18.08 24.34 11.89
N HIS A 12 -17.20 23.37 11.67
CA HIS A 12 -16.22 23.35 10.59
C HIS A 12 -16.65 22.38 9.49
N THR A 13 -16.36 22.74 8.24
CA THR A 13 -16.46 21.83 7.09
C THR A 13 -15.17 21.82 6.29
N ASP A 14 -14.74 20.63 5.86
CA ASP A 14 -13.73 20.47 4.84
C ASP A 14 -14.36 20.60 3.45
N ALA A 15 -14.07 21.70 2.75
CA ALA A 15 -14.55 21.96 1.39
C ALA A 15 -13.48 21.64 0.31
N ALA A 16 -12.41 20.93 0.67
CA ALA A 16 -11.31 20.63 -0.25
C ALA A 16 -11.78 19.95 -1.55
N GLN A 17 -12.79 19.11 -1.49
CA GLN A 17 -13.34 18.43 -2.68
C GLN A 17 -14.56 19.12 -3.29
N SER A 18 -15.22 20.00 -2.57
CA SER A 18 -16.50 20.61 -3.00
C SER A 18 -16.33 21.98 -3.67
N LEU A 19 -15.35 22.79 -3.22
CA LEU A 19 -15.12 24.12 -3.77
C LEU A 19 -14.80 24.06 -5.28
N GLY A 20 -15.46 24.93 -6.06
CA GLY A 20 -15.34 24.97 -7.52
C GLY A 20 -16.06 23.84 -8.27
N LYS A 21 -16.80 22.97 -7.56
CA LYS A 21 -17.61 21.89 -8.15
C LYS A 21 -19.08 21.98 -7.78
N ILE A 22 -19.37 22.45 -6.58
CA ILE A 22 -20.73 22.76 -6.10
C ILE A 22 -20.71 24.11 -5.39
N GLU A 23 -21.88 24.67 -5.13
CA GLU A 23 -22.01 25.91 -4.37
C GLU A 23 -21.45 25.71 -2.95
N ALA A 24 -20.55 26.58 -2.53
CA ALA A 24 -19.90 26.55 -1.22
C ALA A 24 -19.96 27.93 -0.52
N ASP A 25 -21.09 28.61 -0.62
CA ASP A 25 -21.33 29.89 0.08
C ASP A 25 -21.39 29.65 1.59
N VAL A 26 -20.45 30.23 2.32
CA VAL A 26 -20.32 30.06 3.79
C VAL A 26 -21.55 30.55 4.55
N THR A 27 -22.26 31.55 4.01
CA THR A 27 -23.49 32.09 4.62
C THR A 27 -24.63 31.11 4.48
N LYS A 28 -24.82 30.54 3.28
CA LYS A 28 -25.83 29.52 3.02
C LYS A 28 -25.56 28.22 3.76
N LEU A 29 -24.30 27.78 3.80
CA LEU A 29 -23.85 26.60 4.55
C LEU A 29 -24.00 26.83 6.07
N GLY A 30 -23.89 28.09 6.50
CA GLY A 30 -23.97 28.48 7.90
C GLY A 30 -22.83 27.89 8.73
N VAL A 31 -21.65 27.78 8.15
CA VAL A 31 -20.43 27.28 8.78
C VAL A 31 -19.68 28.39 9.51
N ASP A 32 -18.93 28.03 10.52
CA ASP A 32 -18.06 28.94 11.24
C ASP A 32 -16.62 28.85 10.72
N LEU A 33 -16.21 27.69 10.21
CA LEU A 33 -14.91 27.42 9.62
C LEU A 33 -15.08 26.62 8.33
N LEU A 34 -14.20 26.87 7.33
CA LEU A 34 -14.20 26.11 6.08
C LEU A 34 -12.77 25.98 5.53
N SER A 35 -12.31 24.73 5.34
CA SER A 35 -10.99 24.45 4.78
C SER A 35 -11.01 24.35 3.26
N ILE A 36 -9.98 24.89 2.60
CA ILE A 36 -9.79 24.90 1.16
C ILE A 36 -8.42 24.32 0.82
N ALA A 37 -8.36 23.37 -0.12
CA ALA A 37 -7.13 22.86 -0.71
C ALA A 37 -6.96 23.40 -2.13
N GLY A 38 -5.99 24.26 -2.36
CA GLY A 38 -5.83 24.99 -3.62
C GLY A 38 -5.64 24.07 -4.83
N HIS A 39 -4.80 23.04 -4.72
CA HIS A 39 -4.53 22.11 -5.81
C HIS A 39 -5.77 21.33 -6.30
N LYS A 40 -6.83 21.23 -5.50
CA LYS A 40 -8.08 20.55 -5.88
C LYS A 40 -9.06 21.44 -6.65
N LEU A 41 -8.74 22.71 -6.78
CA LEU A 41 -9.43 23.65 -7.67
C LEU A 41 -8.49 24.26 -8.73
N TYR A 42 -7.44 23.52 -9.06
CA TYR A 42 -6.45 23.87 -10.09
C TYR A 42 -5.55 25.09 -9.76
N ALA A 43 -5.42 25.44 -8.48
CA ALA A 43 -4.36 26.34 -8.02
C ALA A 43 -3.01 25.59 -7.96
N PRO A 44 -1.88 26.30 -7.84
CA PRO A 44 -0.59 25.67 -7.58
C PRO A 44 -0.60 24.78 -6.34
N LYS A 45 0.31 23.79 -6.28
CA LYS A 45 0.49 22.96 -5.09
C LYS A 45 1.18 23.75 -3.99
N GLY A 46 0.86 23.45 -2.73
CA GLY A 46 1.48 24.10 -1.57
C GLY A 46 0.66 25.22 -0.95
N ILE A 47 -0.50 25.56 -1.51
CA ILE A 47 -1.39 26.59 -0.97
C ILE A 47 -2.77 26.04 -0.61
N GLY A 48 -3.33 26.54 0.46
CA GLY A 48 -4.71 26.35 0.91
C GLY A 48 -5.19 27.58 1.66
N ALA A 49 -6.44 27.59 2.06
CA ALA A 49 -7.02 28.65 2.87
C ALA A 49 -7.97 28.09 3.92
N LEU A 50 -8.09 28.77 5.03
CA LEU A 50 -9.09 28.53 6.07
C LEU A 50 -9.99 29.77 6.17
N TYR A 51 -11.26 29.63 5.85
CA TYR A 51 -12.26 30.63 6.21
C TYR A 51 -12.54 30.54 7.71
N ILE A 52 -12.50 31.70 8.37
CA ILE A 52 -12.82 31.86 9.79
C ILE A 52 -13.87 32.94 9.90
N LYS A 53 -15.05 32.57 10.39
CA LYS A 53 -16.14 33.52 10.63
C LYS A 53 -15.72 34.55 11.71
N ARG A 54 -16.07 35.81 11.49
CA ARG A 54 -15.77 36.89 12.45
C ARG A 54 -16.34 36.54 13.83
N GLY A 55 -15.49 36.65 14.85
CA GLY A 55 -15.83 36.35 16.26
C GLY A 55 -15.43 34.93 16.70
N ILE A 56 -15.08 34.03 15.79
CA ILE A 56 -14.48 32.74 16.16
C ILE A 56 -13.01 32.94 16.53
N LYS A 57 -12.62 32.43 17.70
CA LYS A 57 -11.24 32.45 18.18
C LYS A 57 -10.59 31.11 17.95
N LEU A 58 -9.42 31.09 17.34
CA LEU A 58 -8.57 29.95 17.16
C LEU A 58 -7.21 30.19 17.83
N GLU A 59 -6.67 29.12 18.39
CA GLU A 59 -5.26 29.14 18.81
C GLU A 59 -4.38 28.77 17.63
N LYS A 60 -3.24 29.43 17.47
CA LYS A 60 -2.31 29.13 16.40
C LYS A 60 -1.63 27.79 16.64
N LEU A 61 -1.58 26.95 15.63
CA LEU A 61 -0.84 25.69 15.66
C LEU A 61 0.67 25.90 15.42
N MET A 62 1.02 26.84 14.51
CA MET A 62 2.41 27.17 14.18
C MET A 62 2.83 28.43 14.93
N HIS A 63 3.67 28.24 15.93
CA HIS A 63 4.17 29.36 16.77
C HIS A 63 5.32 30.12 16.09
N GLY A 64 5.46 31.40 16.36
CA GLY A 64 6.49 32.31 15.82
C GLY A 64 5.92 33.69 15.60
N ALA A 65 6.35 34.36 14.53
CA ALA A 65 5.94 35.74 14.21
C ALA A 65 4.42 35.86 13.96
N TYR A 66 3.94 37.12 13.92
CA TYR A 66 2.50 37.45 13.94
C TYR A 66 1.84 37.50 12.55
N HIS A 67 2.32 36.71 11.58
CA HIS A 67 1.70 36.65 10.26
C HIS A 67 0.27 36.05 10.32
N GLU A 68 -0.53 36.26 9.27
CA GLU A 68 -1.92 35.81 9.17
C GLU A 68 -2.76 36.18 10.41
N GLN A 69 -2.66 37.42 10.86
CA GLN A 69 -3.34 37.90 12.08
C GLN A 69 -3.00 37.08 13.33
N ASN A 70 -1.76 36.65 13.45
CA ASN A 70 -1.24 35.77 14.51
C ASN A 70 -1.83 34.35 14.53
N LEU A 71 -2.35 33.86 13.42
CA LEU A 71 -2.89 32.53 13.32
C LEU A 71 -1.89 31.52 12.77
N ARG A 72 -0.93 31.97 11.94
CA ARG A 72 0.06 31.10 11.32
C ARG A 72 1.36 31.86 11.10
N ALA A 73 2.42 31.46 11.77
CA ALA A 73 3.75 32.05 11.61
C ALA A 73 4.40 31.67 10.27
N GLY A 74 5.31 32.48 9.79
CA GLY A 74 6.07 32.33 8.55
C GLY A 74 5.63 33.31 7.48
N THR A 75 6.60 33.79 6.68
CA THR A 75 6.37 34.74 5.57
C THR A 75 5.31 34.19 4.62
N GLU A 76 4.42 35.05 4.18
CA GLU A 76 3.34 34.72 3.27
C GLU A 76 3.89 34.32 1.89
N ASN A 77 3.43 33.19 1.38
CA ASN A 77 3.77 32.71 0.03
C ASN A 77 2.93 33.45 -1.02
N VAL A 78 3.31 34.70 -1.32
CA VAL A 78 2.54 35.61 -2.18
C VAL A 78 2.30 35.01 -3.57
N LEU A 79 3.27 34.30 -4.15
CA LEU A 79 3.14 33.69 -5.47
C LEU A 79 1.96 32.70 -5.49
N GLU A 80 1.91 31.78 -4.54
CA GLU A 80 0.88 30.77 -4.46
C GLU A 80 -0.48 31.36 -4.03
N ILE A 81 -0.47 32.41 -3.19
CA ILE A 81 -1.69 33.13 -2.78
C ILE A 81 -2.36 33.77 -4.01
N VAL A 82 -1.58 34.43 -4.87
CA VAL A 82 -2.10 35.02 -6.14
C VAL A 82 -2.64 33.92 -7.05
N GLY A 83 -1.93 32.80 -7.17
CA GLY A 83 -2.39 31.63 -7.93
C GLY A 83 -3.71 31.07 -7.41
N LEU A 84 -3.86 30.93 -6.09
CA LEU A 84 -5.11 30.50 -5.44
C LEU A 84 -6.25 31.49 -5.71
N GLY A 85 -5.97 32.81 -5.59
CA GLY A 85 -6.95 33.86 -5.91
C GLY A 85 -7.47 33.76 -7.33
N LYS A 86 -6.58 33.55 -8.32
CA LYS A 86 -6.98 33.38 -9.72
C LYS A 86 -7.77 32.08 -9.95
N ALA A 87 -7.37 31.01 -9.32
CA ALA A 87 -8.10 29.73 -9.41
C ALA A 87 -9.52 29.85 -8.81
N ALA A 88 -9.68 30.58 -7.70
CA ALA A 88 -10.98 30.84 -7.08
C ALA A 88 -11.88 31.72 -7.96
N GLU A 89 -11.33 32.74 -8.61
CA GLU A 89 -12.04 33.58 -9.59
C GLU A 89 -12.60 32.73 -10.74
N ILE A 90 -11.75 31.89 -11.34
CA ILE A 90 -12.13 30.97 -12.44
C ILE A 90 -13.19 29.97 -11.95
N ALA A 91 -12.97 29.35 -10.79
CA ALA A 91 -13.90 28.39 -10.22
C ALA A 91 -15.30 28.99 -9.98
N LYS A 92 -15.35 30.25 -9.54
CA LYS A 92 -16.62 30.96 -9.34
C LYS A 92 -17.29 31.33 -10.68
N ARG A 93 -16.50 31.81 -11.65
CA ARG A 93 -16.98 32.20 -12.98
C ARG A 93 -17.62 31.00 -13.73
N ASP A 94 -16.96 29.86 -13.66
CA ASP A 94 -17.29 28.69 -14.49
C ASP A 94 -18.06 27.62 -13.70
N LEU A 95 -18.53 27.92 -12.47
CA LEU A 95 -19.12 26.92 -11.58
C LEU A 95 -20.27 26.14 -12.22
N GLU A 96 -21.23 26.82 -12.82
CA GLU A 96 -22.43 26.18 -13.38
C GLU A 96 -22.09 25.32 -14.61
N SER A 97 -21.27 25.84 -15.54
CA SER A 97 -20.84 25.10 -16.73
C SER A 97 -19.99 23.87 -16.36
N ASN A 98 -19.04 24.03 -15.43
CA ASN A 98 -18.25 22.92 -14.92
C ASN A 98 -19.10 21.86 -14.24
N GLN A 99 -20.06 22.27 -13.40
CA GLN A 99 -20.95 21.33 -12.73
C GLN A 99 -21.77 20.49 -13.72
N LYS A 100 -22.32 21.12 -14.76
CA LYS A 100 -23.05 20.44 -15.84
C LYS A 100 -22.14 19.46 -16.58
N HIS A 101 -20.97 19.93 -17.02
CA HIS A 101 -20.00 19.11 -17.74
C HIS A 101 -19.52 17.90 -16.91
N LEU A 102 -19.07 18.14 -15.67
CA LEU A 102 -18.58 17.08 -14.79
C LEU A 102 -19.67 16.03 -14.49
N THR A 103 -20.91 16.48 -14.31
CA THR A 103 -22.05 15.56 -14.11
C THR A 103 -22.27 14.72 -15.35
N LEU A 104 -22.28 15.32 -16.55
CA LEU A 104 -22.47 14.63 -17.81
C LEU A 104 -21.46 13.50 -18.01
N VAL A 105 -20.15 13.82 -17.93
CA VAL A 105 -19.08 12.84 -18.18
C VAL A 105 -19.02 11.76 -17.10
N ARG A 106 -19.26 12.12 -15.84
CA ARG A 106 -19.35 11.14 -14.72
C ARG A 106 -20.54 10.17 -14.94
N ASP A 107 -21.73 10.70 -15.26
CA ASP A 107 -22.92 9.87 -15.40
C ASP A 107 -22.85 9.03 -16.67
N LYS A 108 -22.23 9.51 -17.73
CA LYS A 108 -21.91 8.72 -18.94
C LYS A 108 -21.05 7.49 -18.58
N LEU A 109 -19.98 7.69 -17.79
CA LEU A 109 -19.14 6.57 -17.32
C LEU A 109 -19.99 5.58 -16.51
N HIS A 110 -20.72 6.07 -15.50
CA HIS A 110 -21.55 5.23 -14.64
C HIS A 110 -22.56 4.41 -15.44
N THR A 111 -23.35 5.06 -16.30
CA THR A 111 -24.38 4.40 -17.10
C THR A 111 -23.80 3.37 -18.07
N THR A 112 -22.63 3.68 -18.67
CA THR A 112 -21.96 2.75 -19.58
C THR A 112 -21.49 1.50 -18.86
N LEU A 113 -20.91 1.64 -17.66
CA LEU A 113 -20.46 0.51 -16.84
C LEU A 113 -21.66 -0.32 -16.35
N ASP A 114 -22.68 0.32 -15.83
CA ASP A 114 -23.89 -0.34 -15.28
C ASP A 114 -24.67 -1.13 -16.34
N ASN A 115 -24.72 -0.61 -17.58
CA ASN A 115 -25.40 -1.28 -18.70
C ASN A 115 -24.60 -2.46 -19.29
N LYS A 116 -23.29 -2.52 -19.08
CA LYS A 116 -22.41 -3.53 -19.72
C LYS A 116 -21.87 -4.58 -18.76
N LEU A 117 -22.01 -4.37 -17.45
CA LEU A 117 -21.52 -5.24 -16.40
C LEU A 117 -22.67 -5.60 -15.46
N GLU A 118 -22.85 -6.90 -15.20
CA GLU A 118 -24.00 -7.40 -14.44
C GLU A 118 -23.90 -7.17 -12.92
N SER A 119 -22.69 -7.01 -12.39
CA SER A 119 -22.45 -7.02 -10.94
C SER A 119 -21.72 -5.77 -10.47
N THR A 120 -22.28 -4.60 -10.81
CA THR A 120 -21.80 -3.32 -10.29
C THR A 120 -22.70 -2.80 -9.16
N LYS A 121 -22.12 -1.97 -8.29
CA LYS A 121 -22.86 -1.29 -7.23
C LYS A 121 -22.34 0.13 -7.06
N LEU A 122 -23.23 1.11 -7.24
CA LEU A 122 -22.94 2.50 -6.90
C LEU A 122 -22.84 2.66 -5.38
N ASN A 123 -21.73 3.21 -4.89
CA ASN A 123 -21.55 3.59 -3.50
C ASN A 123 -21.92 5.07 -3.31
N GLY A 124 -22.82 5.34 -2.37
CA GLY A 124 -23.33 6.66 -2.08
C GLY A 124 -24.69 6.98 -2.71
N HIS A 125 -25.12 8.23 -2.57
CA HIS A 125 -26.42 8.66 -3.07
C HIS A 125 -26.39 8.88 -4.59
N ALA A 126 -27.40 8.41 -5.30
CA ALA A 126 -27.47 8.46 -6.77
C ALA A 126 -27.42 9.90 -7.33
N LYS A 127 -28.05 10.87 -6.63
CA LYS A 127 -28.17 12.27 -7.08
C LYS A 127 -27.36 13.25 -6.21
N GLN A 128 -27.43 13.11 -4.87
CA GLN A 128 -26.76 14.01 -3.91
C GLN A 128 -25.31 13.60 -3.70
N ARG A 129 -24.48 13.81 -4.70
CA ARG A 129 -23.03 13.49 -4.71
C ARG A 129 -22.27 14.56 -5.49
N LEU A 130 -20.95 14.62 -5.32
CA LEU A 130 -20.11 15.54 -6.08
C LEU A 130 -20.23 15.24 -7.59
N PRO A 131 -20.27 16.28 -8.44
CA PRO A 131 -20.49 16.11 -9.87
C PRO A 131 -19.36 15.36 -10.58
N ASN A 132 -18.15 15.37 -10.00
CA ASN A 132 -16.94 14.80 -10.60
C ASN A 132 -16.54 13.43 -10.06
N THR A 133 -17.29 12.83 -9.13
CA THR A 133 -16.85 11.63 -8.42
C THR A 133 -17.84 10.50 -8.61
N LEU A 134 -17.35 9.36 -9.10
CA LEU A 134 -18.03 8.08 -9.17
C LEU A 134 -17.29 7.08 -8.28
N ASN A 135 -17.95 6.60 -7.23
CA ASN A 135 -17.49 5.45 -6.47
C ASN A 135 -18.37 4.25 -6.83
N ILE A 136 -17.79 3.27 -7.48
CA ILE A 136 -18.49 2.08 -7.97
C ILE A 136 -17.72 0.84 -7.56
N SER A 137 -18.44 -0.19 -7.16
CA SER A 137 -17.89 -1.49 -6.77
C SER A 137 -18.17 -2.52 -7.84
N PHE A 138 -17.21 -3.42 -8.04
CA PHE A 138 -17.32 -4.60 -8.91
C PHE A 138 -17.30 -5.85 -8.03
N GLN A 139 -18.34 -6.65 -8.08
CA GLN A 139 -18.52 -7.82 -7.20
C GLN A 139 -17.42 -8.85 -7.42
N ASN A 140 -16.86 -9.39 -6.34
CA ASN A 140 -15.82 -10.43 -6.34
C ASN A 140 -14.55 -10.07 -7.13
N ILE A 141 -14.29 -8.79 -7.35
CA ILE A 141 -13.05 -8.28 -7.96
C ILE A 141 -12.32 -7.48 -6.89
N GLU A 142 -11.02 -7.65 -6.78
CA GLU A 142 -10.19 -6.88 -5.87
C GLU A 142 -9.74 -5.59 -6.60
N ALA A 143 -9.93 -4.44 -5.93
CA ALA A 143 -9.76 -3.12 -6.55
C ALA A 143 -8.32 -2.87 -7.06
N ASN A 144 -7.28 -3.27 -6.32
CA ASN A 144 -5.90 -3.08 -6.76
C ASN A 144 -5.56 -3.97 -7.96
N THR A 145 -6.12 -5.18 -8.02
CA THR A 145 -6.00 -6.07 -9.18
C THR A 145 -6.61 -5.43 -10.43
N LEU A 146 -7.81 -4.86 -10.29
CA LEU A 146 -8.45 -4.15 -11.41
C LEU A 146 -7.63 -2.92 -11.81
N LEU A 147 -7.13 -2.13 -10.85
CA LEU A 147 -6.29 -0.97 -11.15
C LEU A 147 -4.98 -1.34 -11.85
N ALA A 148 -4.38 -2.49 -11.54
CA ALA A 148 -3.17 -2.97 -12.22
C ALA A 148 -3.41 -3.31 -13.70
N GLU A 149 -4.63 -3.71 -14.07
CA GLU A 149 -5.03 -3.94 -15.47
C GLU A 149 -5.30 -2.62 -16.23
N LEU A 150 -5.59 -1.51 -15.52
CA LEU A 150 -5.95 -0.21 -16.09
C LEU A 150 -4.73 0.69 -16.27
N LYS A 151 -3.80 0.33 -17.17
CA LYS A 151 -2.49 1.01 -17.34
C LYS A 151 -2.58 2.48 -17.73
N GLU A 152 -3.65 2.88 -18.42
CA GLU A 152 -3.85 4.24 -18.95
C GLU A 152 -4.85 5.07 -18.13
N ILE A 153 -5.43 4.48 -17.07
CA ILE A 153 -6.45 5.12 -16.25
C ILE A 153 -5.93 5.27 -14.82
N ALA A 154 -5.80 6.50 -14.36
CA ALA A 154 -5.50 6.78 -12.96
C ALA A 154 -6.80 6.86 -12.14
N ALA A 155 -6.99 5.93 -11.22
CA ALA A 155 -8.11 5.88 -10.29
C ALA A 155 -7.64 5.51 -8.88
N SER A 156 -8.54 5.46 -7.92
CA SER A 156 -8.18 5.16 -6.53
C SER A 156 -9.00 3.97 -6.02
N ALA A 157 -8.34 2.99 -5.41
CA ALA A 157 -9.02 1.93 -4.70
C ALA A 157 -9.80 2.48 -3.49
N GLY A 158 -10.95 1.90 -3.21
CA GLY A 158 -11.75 2.16 -2.00
C GLY A 158 -11.40 1.24 -0.84
N ALA A 159 -10.56 0.24 -1.08
CA ALA A 159 -9.96 -0.63 -0.07
C ALA A 159 -8.44 -0.58 -0.22
N ALA A 160 -7.71 -0.52 0.87
CA ALA A 160 -6.27 -0.68 0.88
C ALA A 160 -5.97 -2.10 1.40
N CYS A 161 -5.41 -2.97 0.56
CA CYS A 161 -4.82 -4.20 1.04
C CYS A 161 -3.50 -3.86 1.73
N HIS A 162 -3.48 -3.86 3.05
CA HIS A 162 -2.25 -3.91 3.83
C HIS A 162 -2.00 -5.38 4.18
N ALA A 163 -0.74 -5.79 4.18
CA ALA A 163 -0.30 -7.20 4.22
C ALA A 163 -0.84 -8.07 5.39
N GLU A 164 -1.56 -7.51 6.35
CA GLU A 164 -2.11 -8.24 7.49
C GLU A 164 -3.60 -8.00 7.79
N GLN A 165 -4.25 -7.05 7.11
CA GLN A 165 -5.69 -6.79 7.25
C GLN A 165 -6.27 -6.29 5.94
N VAL A 166 -7.40 -6.89 5.55
CA VAL A 166 -8.29 -6.36 4.52
C VAL A 166 -8.90 -5.09 5.07
N ASP A 167 -8.29 -3.95 4.81
CA ASP A 167 -8.76 -2.66 5.30
C ASP A 167 -9.73 -2.07 4.26
N VAL A 168 -10.98 -2.47 4.38
CA VAL A 168 -12.08 -1.82 3.66
C VAL A 168 -12.18 -0.39 4.18
N SER A 169 -12.35 0.57 3.29
CA SER A 169 -12.61 1.96 3.67
C SER A 169 -13.65 2.02 4.81
N SER A 170 -13.29 2.64 5.93
CA SER A 170 -14.19 2.84 7.08
C SER A 170 -15.52 3.48 6.70
N VAL A 171 -15.57 4.24 5.59
CA VAL A 171 -16.78 4.81 5.03
C VAL A 171 -17.66 3.72 4.41
N LEU A 172 -17.09 2.81 3.61
CA LEU A 172 -17.85 1.70 3.00
C LEU A 172 -18.35 0.71 4.06
N GLU A 173 -17.54 0.47 5.10
CA GLU A 173 -17.93 -0.32 6.26
C GLU A 173 -19.10 0.31 7.02
N ALA A 174 -19.01 1.61 7.34
CA ALA A 174 -20.08 2.36 7.99
C ALA A 174 -21.38 2.40 7.15
N MET A 175 -21.25 2.38 5.82
CA MET A 175 -22.36 2.26 4.87
C MET A 175 -22.89 0.82 4.75
N LYS A 176 -22.27 -0.16 5.41
CA LYS A 176 -22.61 -1.59 5.34
C LYS A 176 -22.63 -2.12 3.91
N VAL A 177 -21.64 -1.69 3.10
CA VAL A 177 -21.44 -2.27 1.77
C VAL A 177 -20.96 -3.71 1.96
N PRO A 178 -21.60 -4.72 1.33
CA PRO A 178 -21.17 -6.11 1.45
C PRO A 178 -19.70 -6.28 1.04
N LEU A 179 -18.97 -7.16 1.72
CA LEU A 179 -17.51 -7.32 1.57
C LEU A 179 -17.12 -7.62 0.12
N GLU A 180 -17.88 -8.48 -0.56
CA GLU A 180 -17.67 -8.85 -1.95
C GLU A 180 -17.76 -7.67 -2.94
N TYR A 181 -18.45 -6.58 -2.54
CA TYR A 181 -18.47 -5.32 -3.27
C TYR A 181 -17.44 -4.32 -2.74
N ALA A 182 -17.28 -4.25 -1.42
CA ALA A 182 -16.38 -3.29 -0.79
C ALA A 182 -14.92 -3.47 -1.23
N MET A 183 -14.50 -4.72 -1.40
CA MET A 183 -13.17 -5.08 -1.94
C MET A 183 -12.94 -4.59 -3.37
N GLY A 184 -13.99 -4.56 -4.19
CA GLY A 184 -13.96 -4.09 -5.58
C GLY A 184 -14.30 -2.62 -5.76
N ALA A 185 -14.30 -1.82 -4.70
CA ALA A 185 -14.68 -0.41 -4.78
C ALA A 185 -13.56 0.44 -5.40
N ILE A 186 -13.87 1.14 -6.48
CA ILE A 186 -12.97 2.09 -7.13
C ILE A 186 -13.63 3.46 -7.21
N ARG A 187 -12.85 4.50 -6.90
CA ARG A 187 -13.24 5.89 -7.07
C ARG A 187 -12.65 6.45 -8.36
N PHE A 188 -13.47 6.69 -9.34
CA PHE A 188 -13.12 7.45 -10.54
C PHE A 188 -13.43 8.92 -10.32
N SER A 189 -12.52 9.79 -10.75
CA SER A 189 -12.66 11.23 -10.64
C SER A 189 -12.40 11.88 -12.00
N VAL A 190 -13.37 12.63 -12.48
CA VAL A 190 -13.26 13.39 -13.74
C VAL A 190 -12.90 14.84 -13.48
N GLY A 191 -12.22 15.47 -14.43
CA GLY A 191 -11.81 16.87 -14.36
C GLY A 191 -12.48 17.73 -15.44
N ARG A 192 -12.27 19.04 -15.37
CA ARG A 192 -12.82 20.01 -16.35
C ARG A 192 -12.38 19.77 -17.80
N ASN A 193 -11.26 19.06 -17.99
CA ASN A 193 -10.73 18.74 -19.31
C ASN A 193 -11.05 17.31 -19.77
N THR A 194 -11.73 16.50 -18.94
CA THR A 194 -12.14 15.15 -19.32
C THR A 194 -13.24 15.23 -20.38
N SER A 195 -12.98 14.71 -21.57
CA SER A 195 -13.93 14.69 -22.67
C SER A 195 -14.84 13.46 -22.64
N GLU A 196 -15.91 13.48 -23.42
CA GLU A 196 -16.75 12.29 -23.59
C GLU A 196 -16.01 11.15 -24.29
N ALA A 197 -15.07 11.47 -25.20
CA ALA A 197 -14.23 10.48 -25.85
C ALA A 197 -13.29 9.78 -24.86
N ASP A 198 -12.70 10.53 -23.91
CA ASP A 198 -11.90 9.94 -22.83
C ASP A 198 -12.72 8.95 -21.98
N ILE A 199 -13.99 9.28 -21.74
CA ILE A 199 -14.92 8.41 -21.00
C ILE A 199 -15.24 7.14 -21.78
N GLU A 200 -15.42 7.21 -23.09
CA GLU A 200 -15.67 6.03 -23.94
C GLU A 200 -14.48 5.07 -23.90
N ILE A 201 -13.27 5.60 -24.07
CA ILE A 201 -12.02 4.82 -23.97
C ILE A 201 -11.88 4.19 -22.57
N ALA A 202 -12.09 4.99 -21.52
CA ALA A 202 -11.98 4.51 -20.15
C ALA A 202 -13.01 3.42 -19.86
N ALA A 203 -14.26 3.62 -20.25
CA ALA A 203 -15.32 2.62 -20.04
C ALA A 203 -15.00 1.30 -20.75
N GLU A 204 -14.51 1.35 -21.98
CA GLU A 204 -14.13 0.15 -22.75
C GLU A 204 -13.00 -0.63 -22.04
N GLN A 205 -11.96 0.07 -21.59
CA GLN A 205 -10.84 -0.56 -20.86
C GLN A 205 -11.30 -1.18 -19.54
N ILE A 206 -12.13 -0.47 -18.76
CA ILE A 206 -12.69 -0.98 -17.50
C ILE A 206 -13.53 -2.22 -17.74
N ILE A 207 -14.42 -2.21 -18.74
CA ILE A 207 -15.28 -3.34 -19.07
C ILE A 207 -14.44 -4.56 -19.45
N LYS A 208 -13.43 -4.40 -20.32
CA LYS A 208 -12.53 -5.48 -20.72
C LYS A 208 -11.78 -6.06 -19.52
N ALA A 209 -11.25 -5.22 -18.66
CA ALA A 209 -10.53 -5.66 -17.47
C ALA A 209 -11.45 -6.41 -16.49
N VAL A 210 -12.64 -5.89 -16.22
CA VAL A 210 -13.63 -6.55 -15.35
C VAL A 210 -14.05 -7.90 -15.94
N GLN A 211 -14.36 -7.99 -17.23
CA GLN A 211 -14.74 -9.23 -17.88
C GLN A 211 -13.61 -10.26 -17.86
N LYS A 212 -12.37 -9.85 -18.09
CA LYS A 212 -11.18 -10.70 -17.97
C LYS A 212 -11.05 -11.28 -16.57
N LEU A 213 -11.19 -10.45 -15.53
CA LEU A 213 -11.07 -10.87 -14.13
C LEU A 213 -12.25 -11.73 -13.67
N SER A 214 -13.46 -11.47 -14.16
CA SER A 214 -14.66 -12.25 -13.84
C SER A 214 -14.68 -13.62 -14.53
N SER A 215 -14.12 -13.74 -15.74
CA SER A 215 -14.05 -15.01 -16.48
C SER A 215 -12.97 -15.97 -15.96
N ASN A 216 -12.04 -15.49 -15.14
CA ASN A 216 -10.96 -16.28 -14.56
C ASN A 216 -11.38 -17.15 -13.35
N THR A 217 -12.66 -17.50 -13.22
CA THR A 217 -13.11 -18.58 -12.32
C THR A 217 -12.83 -19.99 -12.87
N SER A 218 -12.37 -20.12 -14.11
CA SER A 218 -11.75 -21.35 -14.66
C SER A 218 -10.25 -21.11 -14.80
N SER A 219 -9.41 -21.97 -14.23
CA SER A 219 -7.94 -21.89 -14.27
C SER A 219 -7.44 -21.51 -15.67
N PRO A 220 -6.75 -20.37 -15.84
CA PRO A 220 -6.21 -20.01 -17.14
C PRO A 220 -5.00 -20.90 -17.45
N THR A 221 -4.98 -21.50 -18.61
CA THR A 221 -3.73 -21.92 -19.25
C THR A 221 -3.01 -20.65 -19.71
N ILE A 222 -2.24 -20.03 -18.82
CA ILE A 222 -1.40 -18.89 -19.17
C ILE A 222 -0.09 -19.45 -19.73
N ASP A 223 0.33 -18.95 -20.88
CA ASP A 223 1.68 -19.17 -21.38
C ASP A 223 2.68 -18.59 -20.36
N THR A 224 3.40 -19.48 -19.69
CA THR A 224 4.32 -19.13 -18.60
C THR A 224 5.50 -18.26 -19.05
N GLY A 225 5.67 -18.03 -20.35
CA GLY A 225 6.73 -17.19 -20.92
C GLY A 225 6.57 -15.68 -20.68
N GLU A 226 5.38 -15.19 -20.34
CA GLU A 226 5.11 -13.75 -20.19
C GLU A 226 4.80 -13.29 -18.76
N ILE A 227 4.81 -14.19 -17.76
CA ILE A 227 4.52 -13.80 -16.38
C ILE A 227 5.71 -13.08 -15.78
N LYS A 228 5.49 -11.83 -15.37
CA LYS A 228 6.47 -11.00 -14.64
C LYS A 228 6.08 -10.93 -13.18
N LEU A 229 6.75 -11.69 -12.32
CA LEU A 229 6.42 -11.77 -10.88
C LEU A 229 6.50 -10.41 -10.19
N THR A 230 7.42 -9.53 -10.60
CA THR A 230 7.58 -8.19 -10.02
C THR A 230 6.36 -7.28 -10.20
N GLN A 231 5.44 -7.61 -11.11
CA GLN A 231 4.18 -6.88 -11.31
C GLN A 231 3.12 -7.22 -10.25
N PHE A 232 3.32 -8.29 -9.47
CA PHE A 232 2.39 -8.76 -8.45
C PHE A 232 2.78 -8.33 -7.04
N THR A 233 3.75 -7.44 -6.90
CA THR A 233 4.29 -6.98 -5.61
C THR A 233 4.35 -5.45 -5.54
N HIS A 234 4.11 -4.90 -4.33
CA HIS A 234 4.22 -3.45 -4.05
C HIS A 234 5.66 -2.98 -3.81
N GLY A 235 6.58 -3.89 -3.60
CA GLY A 235 8.00 -3.62 -3.38
C GLY A 235 8.84 -4.84 -3.75
N LEU A 236 10.15 -4.66 -3.89
CA LEU A 236 11.05 -5.70 -4.36
C LEU A 236 11.93 -6.20 -3.23
N GLY A 237 11.82 -7.50 -2.91
CA GLY A 237 12.71 -8.20 -1.99
C GLY A 237 12.77 -7.55 -0.60
N CYS A 238 13.98 -7.43 -0.07
CA CYS A 238 14.22 -6.87 1.27
C CYS A 238 13.78 -5.41 1.44
N ALA A 239 13.51 -4.68 0.36
CA ALA A 239 12.97 -3.32 0.44
C ALA A 239 11.55 -3.27 1.04
N CYS A 240 10.85 -4.41 1.11
CA CYS A 240 9.54 -4.54 1.75
C CYS A 240 9.61 -4.76 3.27
N LYS A 241 10.82 -4.97 3.84
CA LYS A 241 10.99 -5.16 5.29
C LYS A 241 10.60 -3.88 6.05
N ILE A 242 10.01 -4.04 7.23
CA ILE A 242 9.74 -2.91 8.14
C ILE A 242 11.04 -2.20 8.44
N ARG A 243 11.03 -0.87 8.40
CA ARG A 243 12.23 -0.06 8.69
C ARG A 243 12.81 -0.43 10.07
N PRO A 244 14.11 -0.67 10.20
CA PRO A 244 14.74 -1.10 11.45
C PRO A 244 14.35 -0.24 12.66
N GLN A 245 14.32 1.09 12.50
CA GLN A 245 13.97 2.03 13.58
C GLN A 245 12.49 1.91 14.02
N HIS A 246 11.61 1.44 13.13
CA HIS A 246 10.21 1.19 13.47
C HIS A 246 10.07 -0.14 14.21
N LEU A 247 10.72 -1.19 13.69
CA LEU A 247 10.74 -2.50 14.31
C LEU A 247 11.35 -2.44 15.71
N GLU A 248 12.46 -1.73 15.88
CA GLU A 248 13.11 -1.54 17.18
C GLU A 248 12.19 -0.92 18.23
N ARG A 249 11.35 0.06 17.82
CA ARG A 249 10.35 0.66 18.73
C ARG A 249 9.28 -0.34 19.17
N ILE A 250 8.82 -1.20 18.25
CA ILE A 250 7.82 -2.22 18.55
C ILE A 250 8.42 -3.29 19.49
N LEU A 251 9.65 -3.70 19.25
CA LEU A 251 10.34 -4.73 20.02
C LEU A 251 10.72 -4.28 21.45
N LYS A 252 10.84 -2.97 21.70
CA LYS A 252 11.15 -2.43 23.04
C LYS A 252 10.12 -2.80 24.12
N ASP A 253 8.87 -2.99 23.70
CA ASP A 253 7.78 -3.35 24.62
C ASP A 253 7.73 -4.86 24.93
N LEU A 254 8.53 -5.67 24.20
CA LEU A 254 8.64 -7.10 24.44
C LEU A 254 9.64 -7.39 25.56
N LYS A 255 9.26 -8.26 26.48
CA LYS A 255 10.17 -8.69 27.54
C LYS A 255 11.31 -9.50 26.93
N PRO A 256 12.59 -9.11 27.18
CA PRO A 256 13.71 -9.90 26.73
C PRO A 256 13.68 -11.31 27.39
N SER A 257 13.97 -12.32 26.60
CA SER A 257 14.09 -13.69 27.13
C SER A 257 15.46 -13.84 27.77
N ASN A 258 15.49 -14.20 29.06
CA ASN A 258 16.72 -14.36 29.87
C ASN A 258 17.07 -15.83 30.12
N HIS A 259 16.76 -16.73 29.19
CA HIS A 259 17.13 -18.13 29.35
C HIS A 259 18.66 -18.31 29.18
N PRO A 260 19.36 -19.08 30.07
CA PRO A 260 20.82 -19.22 30.02
C PRO A 260 21.34 -19.90 28.75
N ASP A 261 20.50 -20.65 28.06
CA ASP A 261 20.87 -21.34 26.82
C ASP A 261 20.60 -20.49 25.54
N ILE A 262 20.05 -19.29 25.69
CA ILE A 262 20.00 -18.33 24.57
C ILE A 262 21.36 -17.69 24.42
N LEU A 263 22.08 -18.06 23.37
CA LEU A 263 23.40 -17.50 23.05
C LEU A 263 23.29 -16.20 22.26
N ILE A 264 22.35 -16.16 21.29
CA ILE A 264 22.07 -14.99 20.45
C ILE A 264 20.56 -14.86 20.30
N GLY A 265 20.03 -13.68 20.61
CA GLY A 265 18.63 -13.29 20.46
C GLY A 265 18.51 -11.93 19.78
N ASN A 266 17.46 -11.17 20.12
CA ASN A 266 17.13 -9.90 19.45
C ASN A 266 18.04 -8.72 19.80
N SER A 267 19.02 -8.86 20.73
CA SER A 267 19.75 -7.72 21.30
C SER A 267 20.88 -7.21 20.42
N THR A 268 21.46 -8.05 19.56
CA THR A 268 22.63 -7.74 18.77
C THR A 268 22.38 -7.66 17.26
N SER A 269 21.13 -7.92 16.84
CA SER A 269 20.72 -7.90 15.43
C SER A 269 21.61 -8.75 14.54
N ASP A 270 21.98 -9.93 15.02
CA ASP A 270 22.71 -10.93 14.25
C ASP A 270 21.80 -11.57 13.19
N ASP A 271 22.42 -12.25 12.21
CA ASP A 271 21.72 -12.82 11.05
C ASP A 271 20.80 -14.00 11.42
N ALA A 272 21.06 -14.68 12.56
CA ALA A 272 20.25 -15.79 13.03
C ALA A 272 20.25 -15.88 14.57
N ALA A 273 19.22 -16.53 15.11
CA ALA A 273 19.16 -16.86 16.53
C ALA A 273 20.03 -18.08 16.84
N ALA A 274 20.61 -18.10 18.04
CA ALA A 274 21.45 -19.21 18.53
C ALA A 274 21.00 -19.71 19.89
N TYR A 275 20.77 -21.01 19.99
CA TYR A 275 20.34 -21.68 21.21
C TYR A 275 21.23 -22.89 21.54
N ARG A 276 21.76 -22.95 22.77
CA ARG A 276 22.60 -24.03 23.24
C ARG A 276 21.78 -25.29 23.50
N ILE A 277 22.17 -26.41 22.92
CA ILE A 277 21.59 -27.73 23.24
C ILE A 277 22.44 -28.43 24.30
N ASN A 278 23.74 -28.37 24.18
CA ASN A 278 24.73 -28.88 25.13
C ASN A 278 26.05 -28.13 24.96
N ASP A 279 27.11 -28.56 25.66
CA ASP A 279 28.42 -27.87 25.65
C ASP A 279 29.13 -27.92 24.30
N GLU A 280 28.76 -28.84 23.39
CA GLU A 280 29.38 -29.03 22.09
C GLU A 280 28.49 -28.56 20.92
N THR A 281 27.18 -28.34 21.16
CA THR A 281 26.22 -28.10 20.09
C THR A 281 25.28 -26.95 20.40
N ALA A 282 25.21 -25.99 19.50
CA ALA A 282 24.18 -24.97 19.41
C ALA A 282 23.36 -25.15 18.13
N ILE A 283 22.07 -24.90 18.22
CA ILE A 283 21.19 -24.72 17.06
C ILE A 283 21.29 -23.27 16.62
N ILE A 284 21.45 -23.05 15.32
CA ILE A 284 21.37 -21.76 14.65
C ILE A 284 20.17 -21.79 13.74
N GLN A 285 19.27 -20.82 13.89
CA GLN A 285 18.03 -20.79 13.10
C GLN A 285 17.71 -19.37 12.63
N THR A 286 17.45 -19.27 11.33
CA THR A 286 16.94 -18.05 10.68
C THR A 286 15.60 -18.27 10.03
N VAL A 287 14.88 -17.18 9.78
CA VAL A 287 13.72 -17.11 8.91
C VAL A 287 13.86 -15.88 8.02
N ASP A 288 13.93 -16.09 6.73
CA ASP A 288 13.92 -15.00 5.78
C ASP A 288 13.03 -15.31 4.58
N PHE A 289 12.11 -14.38 4.28
CA PHE A 289 11.21 -14.46 3.15
C PHE A 289 10.89 -13.06 2.64
N PHE A 290 10.63 -12.95 1.35
CA PHE A 290 10.37 -11.66 0.72
C PHE A 290 9.57 -11.81 -0.58
N THR A 291 9.18 -10.67 -1.14
CA THR A 291 8.48 -10.56 -2.42
C THR A 291 9.47 -10.70 -3.59
N PRO A 292 9.02 -11.08 -4.81
CA PRO A 292 9.87 -11.20 -5.98
C PRO A 292 10.73 -9.98 -6.27
N ILE A 293 12.00 -10.24 -6.59
CA ILE A 293 12.99 -9.24 -7.04
C ILE A 293 13.37 -9.45 -8.52
N VAL A 294 12.96 -10.57 -9.09
CA VAL A 294 13.11 -10.92 -10.51
C VAL A 294 11.79 -11.47 -11.04
N ASP A 295 11.60 -11.41 -12.35
CA ASP A 295 10.38 -11.88 -13.00
C ASP A 295 10.32 -13.41 -13.18
N ASP A 296 11.48 -14.05 -13.31
CA ASP A 296 11.58 -15.49 -13.49
C ASP A 296 11.30 -16.24 -12.17
N PRO A 297 10.28 -17.12 -12.11
CA PRO A 297 9.91 -17.81 -10.88
C PRO A 297 10.99 -18.73 -10.34
N TYR A 298 11.69 -19.46 -11.21
CA TYR A 298 12.77 -20.36 -10.80
C TYR A 298 13.93 -19.58 -10.17
N GLN A 299 14.36 -18.48 -10.81
CA GLN A 299 15.40 -17.62 -10.28
C GLN A 299 15.00 -16.97 -8.96
N PHE A 300 13.73 -16.54 -8.81
CA PHE A 300 13.23 -16.01 -7.54
C PHE A 300 13.36 -17.04 -6.42
N GLY A 301 12.94 -18.28 -6.65
CA GLY A 301 13.08 -19.37 -5.67
C GLY A 301 14.52 -19.64 -5.29
N ALA A 302 15.44 -19.71 -6.29
CA ALA A 302 16.85 -19.92 -6.06
C ALA A 302 17.52 -18.78 -5.25
N ILE A 303 17.17 -17.52 -5.55
CA ILE A 303 17.67 -16.35 -4.84
C ILE A 303 17.18 -16.35 -3.38
N ALA A 304 15.90 -16.62 -3.17
CA ALA A 304 15.32 -16.63 -1.82
C ALA A 304 15.93 -17.73 -0.95
N ALA A 305 16.15 -18.91 -1.51
CA ALA A 305 16.83 -20.01 -0.83
C ALA A 305 18.30 -19.64 -0.49
N ALA A 306 19.06 -19.11 -1.46
CA ALA A 306 20.43 -18.68 -1.23
C ALA A 306 20.51 -17.63 -0.12
N ASN A 307 19.58 -16.67 -0.10
CA ASN A 307 19.52 -15.61 0.90
C ASN A 307 19.31 -16.20 2.31
N ALA A 308 18.30 -17.04 2.50
CA ALA A 308 18.02 -17.65 3.81
C ALA A 308 19.14 -18.59 4.29
N ILE A 309 19.77 -19.36 3.40
CA ILE A 309 20.89 -20.24 3.75
C ILE A 309 22.13 -19.43 4.12
N SER A 310 22.34 -18.25 3.52
CA SER A 310 23.51 -17.40 3.78
C SER A 310 23.61 -16.94 5.23
N ASP A 311 22.49 -16.74 5.92
CA ASP A 311 22.46 -16.35 7.34
C ASP A 311 23.10 -17.40 8.23
N ILE A 312 22.90 -18.69 7.92
CA ILE A 312 23.53 -19.80 8.66
C ILE A 312 25.05 -19.76 8.45
N TYR A 313 25.51 -19.54 7.22
CA TYR A 313 26.94 -19.43 6.93
C TYR A 313 27.58 -18.18 7.57
N ALA A 314 26.84 -17.05 7.59
CA ALA A 314 27.30 -15.82 8.23
C ALA A 314 27.55 -15.99 9.74
N MET A 315 26.81 -16.88 10.38
CA MET A 315 27.00 -17.23 11.79
C MET A 315 28.11 -18.29 12.05
N GLY A 316 28.86 -18.68 10.99
CA GLY A 316 29.89 -19.73 11.10
C GLY A 316 29.33 -21.14 11.27
N ALA A 317 28.05 -21.34 11.00
CA ALA A 317 27.32 -22.60 11.22
C ALA A 317 27.21 -23.44 9.94
N LYS A 318 26.93 -24.73 10.11
CA LYS A 318 26.65 -25.66 9.03
C LYS A 318 25.13 -25.84 8.90
N PRO A 319 24.51 -25.53 7.76
CA PRO A 319 23.10 -25.78 7.54
C PRO A 319 22.78 -27.29 7.56
N LEU A 320 21.64 -27.68 8.06
CA LEU A 320 21.19 -29.07 8.20
C LEU A 320 19.98 -29.38 7.30
N PHE A 321 18.94 -28.56 7.40
CA PHE A 321 17.70 -28.67 6.62
C PHE A 321 16.97 -27.33 6.56
N ALA A 322 15.96 -27.28 5.69
CA ALA A 322 15.10 -26.11 5.57
C ALA A 322 13.60 -26.48 5.54
N LEU A 323 12.75 -25.48 5.85
CA LEU A 323 11.30 -25.52 5.65
C LEU A 323 10.90 -24.32 4.81
N ASN A 324 10.05 -24.50 3.80
CA ASN A 324 9.55 -23.43 2.95
C ASN A 324 8.50 -22.58 3.68
N ILE A 325 8.51 -21.27 3.43
CA ILE A 325 7.44 -20.35 3.77
C ILE A 325 6.92 -19.75 2.46
N VAL A 326 5.63 -19.94 2.19
CA VAL A 326 5.00 -19.56 0.92
C VAL A 326 3.76 -18.73 1.18
N GLY A 327 3.72 -17.51 0.65
CA GLY A 327 2.50 -16.75 0.39
C GLY A 327 2.26 -16.75 -1.13
N PHE A 328 1.10 -17.24 -1.59
CA PHE A 328 0.88 -17.38 -3.03
C PHE A 328 -0.54 -16.99 -3.44
N PRO A 329 -0.69 -16.12 -4.48
CA PRO A 329 -1.98 -15.69 -4.99
C PRO A 329 -2.53 -16.73 -5.98
N ASP A 330 -3.03 -17.87 -5.48
CA ASP A 330 -3.46 -19.02 -6.26
C ASP A 330 -4.57 -18.72 -7.28
N LYS A 331 -5.37 -17.66 -7.02
CA LYS A 331 -6.40 -17.17 -7.95
C LYS A 331 -5.87 -16.25 -9.05
N ARG A 332 -4.61 -15.80 -8.93
CA ARG A 332 -3.99 -14.80 -9.83
C ARG A 332 -2.79 -15.36 -10.60
N LEU A 333 -2.15 -16.36 -10.07
CA LEU A 333 -0.97 -17.00 -10.65
C LEU A 333 -1.21 -18.50 -10.80
N PRO A 334 -0.84 -19.11 -11.94
CA PRO A 334 -0.97 -20.54 -12.13
C PRO A 334 -0.02 -21.34 -11.24
N GLU A 335 -0.41 -22.56 -10.87
CA GLU A 335 0.38 -23.48 -10.03
C GLU A 335 1.81 -23.72 -10.57
N GLN A 336 2.00 -23.66 -11.88
CA GLN A 336 3.31 -23.82 -12.50
C GLN A 336 4.31 -22.75 -12.04
N VAL A 337 3.85 -21.55 -11.72
CA VAL A 337 4.71 -20.49 -11.15
C VAL A 337 5.23 -20.92 -9.78
N LEU A 338 4.36 -21.40 -8.90
CA LEU A 338 4.76 -21.91 -7.59
C LEU A 338 5.71 -23.10 -7.73
N SER A 339 5.39 -24.05 -8.63
CA SER A 339 6.23 -25.21 -8.91
C SER A 339 7.65 -24.80 -9.33
N GLN A 340 7.80 -23.77 -10.16
CA GLN A 340 9.11 -23.24 -10.57
C GLN A 340 9.87 -22.56 -9.41
N ILE A 341 9.17 -21.81 -8.56
CA ILE A 341 9.75 -21.21 -7.35
C ILE A 341 10.32 -22.30 -6.44
N LEU A 342 9.50 -23.31 -6.14
CA LEU A 342 9.91 -24.44 -5.29
C LEU A 342 11.08 -25.22 -5.89
N LYS A 343 11.09 -25.41 -7.22
CA LYS A 343 12.18 -26.10 -7.92
C LYS A 343 13.50 -25.31 -7.83
N GLY A 344 13.46 -24.00 -8.01
CA GLY A 344 14.65 -23.15 -7.85
C GLY A 344 15.23 -23.23 -6.42
N ALA A 345 14.34 -23.23 -5.42
CA ALA A 345 14.74 -23.37 -4.02
C ALA A 345 15.32 -24.76 -3.72
N GLU A 346 14.72 -25.83 -4.22
CA GLU A 346 15.20 -27.20 -4.05
C GLU A 346 16.61 -27.39 -4.64
N ASP A 347 16.84 -26.89 -5.86
CA ASP A 347 18.15 -27.01 -6.51
C ASP A 347 19.22 -26.23 -5.71
N LYS A 348 18.88 -25.06 -5.16
CA LYS A 348 19.82 -24.28 -4.33
C LYS A 348 20.08 -24.95 -2.97
N ALA A 349 19.06 -25.52 -2.33
CA ALA A 349 19.22 -26.30 -1.11
C ALA A 349 20.10 -27.54 -1.35
N THR A 350 19.92 -28.23 -2.47
CA THR A 350 20.74 -29.35 -2.89
C THR A 350 22.21 -28.95 -3.10
N GLU A 351 22.46 -27.80 -3.72
CA GLU A 351 23.83 -27.24 -3.88
C GLU A 351 24.50 -26.97 -2.51
N ALA A 352 23.72 -26.54 -1.51
CA ALA A 352 24.19 -26.35 -0.15
C ALA A 352 24.33 -27.67 0.66
N GLY A 353 23.95 -28.80 0.06
CA GLY A 353 24.00 -30.11 0.69
C GLY A 353 22.93 -30.35 1.76
N ILE A 354 21.79 -29.66 1.67
CA ILE A 354 20.66 -29.81 2.59
C ILE A 354 19.38 -30.21 1.86
N SER A 355 18.39 -30.71 2.62
CA SER A 355 17.06 -31.03 2.11
C SER A 355 16.01 -30.08 2.64
N ILE A 356 14.99 -29.81 1.82
CA ILE A 356 13.77 -29.12 2.26
C ILE A 356 12.82 -30.21 2.77
N LEU A 357 12.48 -30.19 4.06
CA LEU A 357 11.71 -31.23 4.73
C LEU A 357 10.20 -30.98 4.75
N GLY A 358 9.76 -29.80 4.28
CA GLY A 358 8.37 -29.40 4.30
C GLY A 358 8.22 -27.89 4.29
N GLY A 359 7.15 -27.39 4.87
CA GLY A 359 6.91 -25.95 4.95
C GLY A 359 5.47 -25.61 5.24
N HIS A 360 5.13 -24.33 5.06
CA HIS A 360 3.78 -23.81 5.22
C HIS A 360 3.41 -22.93 4.03
N THR A 361 2.15 -23.03 3.59
CA THR A 361 1.62 -22.28 2.45
C THR A 361 0.34 -21.59 2.85
N VAL A 362 0.22 -20.30 2.53
CA VAL A 362 -1.00 -19.51 2.72
C VAL A 362 -1.39 -18.83 1.43
N GLU A 363 -2.68 -18.61 1.20
CA GLU A 363 -3.17 -17.71 0.16
C GLU A 363 -2.79 -16.28 0.55
N ASP A 364 -2.08 -15.57 -0.33
CA ASP A 364 -1.63 -14.19 -0.11
C ASP A 364 -1.77 -13.42 -1.43
N PRO A 365 -2.31 -12.21 -1.45
CA PRO A 365 -2.45 -11.42 -2.67
C PRO A 365 -1.12 -11.06 -3.35
N GLU A 366 0.01 -11.12 -2.62
CA GLU A 366 1.36 -10.96 -3.15
C GLU A 366 2.14 -12.27 -3.06
N PRO A 367 2.83 -12.70 -4.12
CA PRO A 367 3.75 -13.82 -4.01
C PRO A 367 4.88 -13.49 -3.03
N LYS A 368 5.07 -14.34 -2.03
CA LYS A 368 6.16 -14.29 -1.07
C LYS A 368 6.77 -15.68 -0.95
N PHE A 369 8.06 -15.74 -0.93
CA PHE A 369 8.77 -16.99 -0.75
C PHE A 369 10.03 -16.79 0.08
N GLY A 370 10.34 -17.79 0.87
CA GLY A 370 11.57 -17.89 1.63
C GLY A 370 11.60 -19.17 2.46
N MET A 371 12.54 -19.23 3.40
CA MET A 371 12.75 -20.45 4.17
C MET A 371 13.05 -20.15 5.64
N VAL A 372 12.66 -21.08 6.50
CA VAL A 372 13.31 -21.30 7.79
C VAL A 372 14.48 -22.23 7.54
N VAL A 373 15.70 -21.83 7.90
CA VAL A 373 16.88 -22.69 7.78
C VAL A 373 17.42 -22.98 9.18
N THR A 374 17.66 -24.25 9.44
CA THR A 374 18.24 -24.71 10.70
C THR A 374 19.65 -25.23 10.42
N GLY A 375 20.61 -24.77 11.22
CA GLY A 375 22.00 -25.21 11.20
C GLY A 375 22.52 -25.51 12.60
N THR A 376 23.76 -25.96 12.68
CA THR A 376 24.46 -26.22 13.95
C THR A 376 25.90 -25.76 13.90
N CYS A 377 26.41 -25.36 15.06
CA CYS A 377 27.85 -25.15 15.28
C CYS A 377 28.18 -25.39 16.77
N HIS A 378 29.45 -25.39 17.10
CA HIS A 378 29.90 -25.38 18.50
C HIS A 378 29.58 -24.01 19.12
N PRO A 379 29.07 -23.95 20.38
CA PRO A 379 28.70 -22.69 21.04
C PRO A 379 29.79 -21.61 21.01
N ASP A 380 31.05 -22.00 21.20
CA ASP A 380 32.20 -21.08 21.23
C ASP A 380 32.70 -20.67 19.82
N LYS A 381 32.13 -21.20 18.77
CA LYS A 381 32.52 -20.93 17.36
C LYS A 381 31.47 -20.12 16.59
N ILE A 382 30.50 -19.58 17.28
CA ILE A 382 29.48 -18.73 16.65
C ILE A 382 30.11 -17.39 16.30
N TRP A 383 29.90 -16.96 15.05
CA TRP A 383 30.29 -15.63 14.60
C TRP A 383 29.17 -14.64 14.88
N THR A 384 29.50 -13.51 15.48
CA THR A 384 28.53 -12.49 15.89
C THR A 384 28.85 -11.15 15.23
N ASN A 385 27.85 -10.32 15.00
CA ASN A 385 28.03 -8.96 14.48
C ASN A 385 28.83 -8.06 15.42
N SER A 386 28.89 -8.40 16.71
CA SER A 386 29.61 -7.68 17.76
C SER A 386 31.01 -8.23 18.05
N GLY A 387 31.49 -9.25 17.32
CA GLY A 387 32.72 -9.96 17.60
C GLY A 387 34.02 -9.26 17.16
N ALA A 388 33.96 -8.31 16.24
CA ALA A 388 35.09 -7.64 15.65
C ALA A 388 35.88 -6.77 16.65
N LYS A 389 37.19 -6.77 16.56
CA LYS A 389 38.13 -6.04 17.45
C LYS A 389 39.05 -5.12 16.64
N VAL A 390 39.56 -4.09 17.32
CA VAL A 390 40.59 -3.21 16.71
C VAL A 390 41.83 -4.04 16.37
N GLY A 391 42.21 -4.01 15.09
CA GLY A 391 43.35 -4.78 14.55
C GLY A 391 42.95 -5.98 13.70
N ASP A 392 41.67 -6.33 13.67
CA ASP A 392 41.13 -7.38 12.78
C ASP A 392 41.22 -6.95 11.30
N VAL A 393 41.43 -7.92 10.41
CA VAL A 393 41.44 -7.69 8.96
C VAL A 393 40.12 -8.00 8.36
N LEU A 394 39.55 -7.05 7.61
CA LEU A 394 38.33 -7.23 6.84
C LEU A 394 38.61 -7.86 5.49
N ILE A 395 37.95 -8.98 5.18
CA ILE A 395 38.08 -9.68 3.90
C ILE A 395 36.76 -9.59 3.14
N LEU A 396 36.84 -8.98 1.95
CA LEU A 396 35.69 -8.96 1.02
C LEU A 396 35.75 -10.22 0.15
N THR A 397 34.80 -11.14 0.31
CA THR A 397 34.80 -12.44 -0.38
C THR A 397 34.27 -12.39 -1.80
N LYS A 398 33.53 -11.36 -2.16
CA LYS A 398 33.05 -11.09 -3.53
C LYS A 398 32.79 -9.59 -3.71
N ALA A 399 32.64 -9.13 -4.94
CA ALA A 399 32.27 -7.75 -5.25
C ALA A 399 30.94 -7.37 -4.60
N ILE A 400 30.85 -6.14 -4.12
CA ILE A 400 29.59 -5.56 -3.63
C ILE A 400 28.74 -5.26 -4.86
N GLY A 401 27.48 -5.78 -4.87
CA GLY A 401 26.53 -5.65 -5.97
C GLY A 401 25.84 -4.29 -6.03
#